data_03a6a00262f5a60fc7b2814ccb373060
#
_entry.id   03a6a00262f5a60fc7b2814ccb373060
#
_cell.length_a   1.000
_cell.length_b   1.000
_cell.length_c   1.000
_cell.angle_alpha   90.00
_cell.angle_beta   90.00
_cell.angle_gamma   90.00
#
_symmetry.space_group_name_H-M   'P 1'
#
loop_
_entity.id
_entity.type
_entity.pdbx_description
1 polymer ?
#
loop_
_entity_poly.entity_id
_entity_poly.type
_entity_poly.pdbx_seq_one_letter_code
_entity_poly.pdbx_strand_id
1 'polypeptide(L)'
;MRVLVIHNMYSSRVPSGENLSVFNEVTWLREAGVEVHLHETTNDQLFGRSRVDQLGQAVWSVWSSPAKREIEAVIDDFAPDLVHVHNLFPLLTASVPATALRLGLPVVWTARNTRVVCVNGTYFRDEAPCHECRPGWRVPGIRYGCYGSSPVPAALVTGATSLYRRLARRRVTTLAISDSMRRWLVDTAGFDPERVHVKYNGVAEPPTDLPLPPPAANRTFVFAGQLIAYKGLQLLLDAWRRADLPDDVELRIVGSGRQADLVAAAAATDPRITQAGHVPAPSMPAQFAAARAVVVPSTWDEPFGRVAAEAQAYGRPVLTTGLGGLGEIVDDTTGWVTGADVGALAAALAEAARSDEAVTTRGEAAHRRHAQQFSPAATTRVLLDRYEASLRAHAQATETSPR
;
A
#
# COMPACT_ATOMS: atom_id res chain seq x y z
N MET A 1 6.87 -9.82 24.51
CA MET A 1 5.65 -9.12 24.01
C MET A 1 4.92 -10.06 23.05
N ARG A 2 3.61 -10.24 23.29
CA ARG A 2 2.72 -11.11 22.49
C ARG A 2 1.76 -10.23 21.70
N VAL A 3 1.77 -10.34 20.39
CA VAL A 3 0.98 -9.48 19.50
C VAL A 3 0.03 -10.34 18.67
N LEU A 4 -1.26 -10.04 18.74
CA LEU A 4 -2.27 -10.62 17.86
C LEU A 4 -2.39 -9.72 16.62
N VAL A 5 -1.87 -10.18 15.47
CA VAL A 5 -2.02 -9.49 14.19
C VAL A 5 -3.26 -10.02 13.46
N ILE A 6 -4.11 -9.12 13.00
CA ILE A 6 -5.39 -9.48 12.36
C ILE A 6 -5.47 -8.87 10.96
N HIS A 7 -5.72 -9.71 9.95
CA HIS A 7 -5.77 -9.29 8.56
C HIS A 7 -6.83 -10.02 7.74
N ASN A 8 -7.61 -9.27 6.98
CA ASN A 8 -8.52 -9.79 5.97
C ASN A 8 -7.90 -9.62 4.58
N MET A 9 -7.47 -10.72 3.96
CA MET A 9 -6.92 -10.72 2.62
C MET A 9 -7.98 -10.39 1.56
N TYR A 10 -7.61 -9.60 0.55
CA TYR A 10 -8.51 -9.35 -0.59
C TYR A 10 -8.78 -10.60 -1.41
N SER A 11 -7.78 -11.41 -1.66
CA SER A 11 -7.85 -12.70 -2.34
C SER A 11 -6.56 -13.47 -2.11
N SER A 12 -6.63 -14.80 -2.06
CA SER A 12 -5.46 -15.68 -2.08
C SER A 12 -4.94 -15.91 -3.51
N ARG A 13 -5.76 -15.60 -4.53
CA ARG A 13 -5.48 -15.88 -5.95
C ARG A 13 -4.82 -14.71 -6.68
N VAL A 14 -4.98 -13.48 -6.17
CA VAL A 14 -4.45 -12.27 -6.79
C VAL A 14 -3.40 -11.66 -5.89
N PRO A 15 -2.16 -11.50 -6.36
CA PRO A 15 -1.11 -10.83 -5.60
C PRO A 15 -1.54 -9.44 -5.16
N SER A 16 -1.35 -9.13 -3.88
CA SER A 16 -1.66 -7.84 -3.30
C SER A 16 -0.44 -7.31 -2.56
N GLY A 17 -0.01 -6.09 -2.89
CA GLY A 17 1.06 -5.41 -2.16
C GLY A 17 0.73 -5.18 -0.69
N GLU A 18 -0.55 -5.07 -0.33
CA GLU A 18 -1.00 -4.98 1.07
C GLU A 18 -0.78 -6.30 1.80
N ASN A 19 -1.25 -7.44 1.24
CA ASN A 19 -1.06 -8.76 1.84
C ASN A 19 0.44 -9.05 2.03
N LEU A 20 1.26 -8.82 0.98
CA LEU A 20 2.71 -9.02 1.07
C LEU A 20 3.35 -8.18 2.17
N SER A 21 2.91 -6.91 2.33
CA SER A 21 3.44 -6.04 3.39
C SER A 21 3.08 -6.56 4.79
N VAL A 22 1.89 -7.14 4.98
CA VAL A 22 1.47 -7.71 6.28
C VAL A 22 2.27 -8.96 6.60
N PHE A 23 2.43 -9.88 5.65
CA PHE A 23 3.19 -11.12 5.87
C PHE A 23 4.66 -10.85 6.15
N ASN A 24 5.28 -9.95 5.40
CA ASN A 24 6.64 -9.51 5.67
C ASN A 24 6.79 -8.91 7.07
N GLU A 25 5.85 -8.03 7.46
CA GLU A 25 5.86 -7.40 8.78
C GLU A 25 5.73 -8.43 9.91
N VAL A 26 4.89 -9.45 9.77
CA VAL A 26 4.78 -10.56 10.73
C VAL A 26 6.09 -11.34 10.81
N THR A 27 6.71 -11.62 9.68
CA THR A 27 8.01 -12.32 9.63
C THR A 27 9.08 -11.52 10.39
N TRP A 28 9.23 -10.23 10.09
CA TRP A 28 10.23 -9.37 10.73
C TRP A 28 9.97 -9.12 12.22
N LEU A 29 8.71 -9.08 12.65
CA LEU A 29 8.38 -9.03 14.07
C LEU A 29 8.83 -10.30 14.81
N ARG A 30 8.63 -11.48 14.20
CA ARG A 30 9.09 -12.76 14.77
C ARG A 30 10.61 -12.84 14.82
N GLU A 31 11.30 -12.40 13.76
CA GLU A 31 12.77 -12.29 13.72
C GLU A 31 13.31 -11.33 14.79
N ALA A 32 12.53 -10.27 15.13
CA ALA A 32 12.85 -9.34 16.21
C ALA A 32 12.47 -9.86 17.62
N GLY A 33 12.07 -11.13 17.76
CA GLY A 33 11.76 -11.76 19.04
C GLY A 33 10.36 -11.47 19.59
N VAL A 34 9.45 -10.97 18.78
CA VAL A 34 8.04 -10.80 19.16
C VAL A 34 7.27 -12.10 18.94
N GLU A 35 6.52 -12.55 19.94
CA GLU A 35 5.60 -13.67 19.78
C GLU A 35 4.35 -13.19 19.04
N VAL A 36 4.18 -13.63 17.78
CA VAL A 36 3.10 -13.16 16.91
C VAL A 36 2.15 -14.30 16.56
N HIS A 37 0.87 -14.12 16.92
CA HIS A 37 -0.22 -14.90 16.34
C HIS A 37 -0.83 -14.11 15.19
N LEU A 38 -0.82 -14.68 13.97
CA LEU A 38 -1.48 -14.10 12.81
C LEU A 38 -2.85 -14.75 12.64
N HIS A 39 -3.90 -13.96 12.88
CA HIS A 39 -5.27 -14.34 12.54
C HIS A 39 -5.64 -13.77 11.18
N GLU A 40 -5.77 -14.64 10.19
CA GLU A 40 -6.07 -14.23 8.82
C GLU A 40 -7.37 -14.84 8.30
N THR A 41 -8.07 -14.08 7.47
CA THR A 41 -9.20 -14.55 6.69
C THR A 41 -9.09 -14.04 5.25
N THR A 42 -9.83 -14.64 4.32
CA THR A 42 -9.79 -14.26 2.90
C THR A 42 -11.19 -14.05 2.34
N ASN A 43 -11.32 -13.06 1.46
CA ASN A 43 -12.56 -12.80 0.73
C ASN A 43 -12.91 -13.91 -0.28
N ASP A 44 -12.00 -14.84 -0.53
CA ASP A 44 -12.30 -16.00 -1.39
C ASP A 44 -13.47 -16.83 -0.84
N GLN A 45 -13.70 -16.78 0.47
CA GLN A 45 -14.86 -17.38 1.13
C GLN A 45 -16.20 -16.78 0.68
N LEU A 46 -16.19 -15.61 0.03
CA LEU A 46 -17.38 -14.95 -0.49
C LEU A 46 -17.78 -15.43 -1.90
N PHE A 47 -16.83 -16.03 -2.62
CA PHE A 47 -17.08 -16.51 -3.97
C PHE A 47 -17.78 -17.88 -3.97
N GLY A 48 -18.77 -18.04 -4.86
CA GLY A 48 -19.48 -19.32 -5.05
C GLY A 48 -20.60 -19.59 -4.05
N ARG A 49 -20.96 -18.65 -3.16
CA ARG A 49 -22.06 -18.81 -2.21
C ARG A 49 -23.43 -18.57 -2.85
N SER A 50 -24.46 -19.24 -2.31
CA SER A 50 -25.85 -19.04 -2.72
C SER A 50 -26.32 -17.60 -2.44
N ARG A 51 -27.39 -17.15 -3.12
CA ARG A 51 -28.00 -15.82 -2.88
C ARG A 51 -28.47 -15.63 -1.43
N VAL A 52 -28.88 -16.71 -0.77
CA VAL A 52 -29.31 -16.68 0.64
C VAL A 52 -28.12 -16.44 1.56
N ASP A 53 -26.99 -17.11 1.30
CA ASP A 53 -25.76 -16.91 2.06
C ASP A 53 -25.16 -15.49 1.85
N GLN A 54 -25.32 -14.94 0.64
CA GLN A 54 -24.91 -13.55 0.32
C GLN A 54 -25.74 -12.53 1.10
N LEU A 55 -27.06 -12.76 1.27
CA LEU A 55 -27.92 -11.90 2.09
C LEU A 55 -27.57 -12.00 3.58
N GLY A 56 -27.32 -13.19 4.10
CA GLY A 56 -26.83 -13.40 5.47
C GLY A 56 -25.52 -12.67 5.73
N GLN A 57 -24.59 -12.73 4.78
CA GLN A 57 -23.30 -12.01 4.87
C GLN A 57 -23.41 -10.50 4.75
N ALA A 58 -24.39 -9.97 4.02
CA ALA A 58 -24.63 -8.54 3.95
C ALA A 58 -24.88 -7.92 5.34
N VAL A 59 -25.58 -8.63 6.21
CA VAL A 59 -25.81 -8.23 7.61
C VAL A 59 -24.49 -8.21 8.39
N TRP A 60 -23.64 -9.21 8.21
CA TRP A 60 -22.36 -9.34 8.91
C TRP A 60 -21.26 -8.42 8.38
N SER A 61 -21.40 -7.83 7.19
CA SER A 61 -20.38 -6.93 6.62
C SER A 61 -20.31 -5.55 7.29
N VAL A 62 -21.31 -5.18 8.10
CA VAL A 62 -21.26 -3.94 8.92
C VAL A 62 -20.78 -4.23 10.33
N TRP A 63 -21.29 -5.31 10.95
CA TRP A 63 -20.92 -5.76 12.29
C TRP A 63 -20.95 -7.29 12.33
N SER A 64 -19.79 -7.93 12.43
CA SER A 64 -19.67 -9.39 12.40
C SER A 64 -19.68 -10.00 13.80
N SER A 65 -20.82 -10.54 14.23
CA SER A 65 -20.89 -11.31 15.48
C SER A 65 -20.13 -12.64 15.43
N PRO A 66 -20.04 -13.36 14.28
CA PRO A 66 -19.13 -14.49 14.17
C PRO A 66 -17.68 -14.11 14.40
N ALA A 67 -17.15 -13.10 13.67
CA ALA A 67 -15.78 -12.64 13.84
C ALA A 67 -15.50 -12.16 15.28
N LYS A 68 -16.47 -11.49 15.93
CA LYS A 68 -16.35 -11.11 17.34
C LYS A 68 -16.08 -12.34 18.23
N ARG A 69 -16.89 -13.41 18.12
CA ARG A 69 -16.73 -14.63 18.96
C ARG A 69 -15.42 -15.35 18.67
N GLU A 70 -15.04 -15.40 17.41
CA GLU A 70 -13.79 -16.00 16.96
C GLU A 70 -12.58 -15.27 17.56
N ILE A 71 -12.58 -13.93 17.51
CA ILE A 71 -11.50 -13.12 18.08
C ILE A 71 -11.50 -13.17 19.60
N GLU A 72 -12.65 -13.24 20.28
CA GLU A 72 -12.72 -13.48 21.73
C GLU A 72 -12.00 -14.79 22.10
N ALA A 73 -12.29 -15.88 21.39
CA ALA A 73 -11.64 -17.17 21.64
C ALA A 73 -10.11 -17.12 21.36
N VAL A 74 -9.68 -16.45 20.30
CA VAL A 74 -8.25 -16.27 20.01
C VAL A 74 -7.55 -15.42 21.07
N ILE A 75 -8.20 -14.37 21.58
CA ILE A 75 -7.65 -13.53 22.66
C ILE A 75 -7.53 -14.34 23.95
N ASP A 76 -8.54 -15.14 24.30
CA ASP A 76 -8.53 -15.97 25.52
C ASP A 76 -7.44 -17.04 25.46
N ASP A 77 -7.22 -17.68 24.30
CA ASP A 77 -6.20 -18.72 24.11
C ASP A 77 -4.79 -18.14 24.03
N PHE A 78 -4.59 -17.13 23.19
CA PHE A 78 -3.27 -16.54 22.93
C PHE A 78 -2.84 -15.55 24.02
N ALA A 79 -3.76 -14.91 24.76
CA ALA A 79 -3.50 -13.87 25.75
C ALA A 79 -2.51 -12.79 25.28
N PRO A 80 -2.84 -12.02 24.22
CA PRO A 80 -1.95 -11.00 23.66
C PRO A 80 -1.81 -9.79 24.57
N ASP A 81 -0.66 -9.14 24.55
CA ASP A 81 -0.45 -7.83 25.18
C ASP A 81 -1.10 -6.69 24.36
N LEU A 82 -1.21 -6.88 23.04
CA LEU A 82 -1.67 -5.88 22.09
C LEU A 82 -2.30 -6.54 20.86
N VAL A 83 -3.31 -5.86 20.27
CA VAL A 83 -3.94 -6.27 19.01
C VAL A 83 -3.56 -5.29 17.90
N HIS A 84 -2.95 -5.79 16.83
CA HIS A 84 -2.62 -5.01 15.65
C HIS A 84 -3.53 -5.40 14.47
N VAL A 85 -4.39 -4.48 14.05
CA VAL A 85 -5.31 -4.70 12.93
C VAL A 85 -4.82 -4.03 11.64
N HIS A 86 -4.97 -4.73 10.52
CA HIS A 86 -4.74 -4.21 9.17
C HIS A 86 -6.06 -4.02 8.42
N ASN A 87 -6.23 -4.66 7.26
CA ASN A 87 -7.52 -4.67 6.61
C ASN A 87 -8.49 -5.57 7.37
N LEU A 88 -9.68 -5.04 7.67
CA LEU A 88 -10.75 -5.77 8.37
C LEU A 88 -11.96 -6.05 7.47
N PHE A 89 -11.92 -5.55 6.25
CA PHE A 89 -13.10 -5.51 5.40
C PHE A 89 -13.06 -6.59 4.30
N PRO A 90 -14.20 -7.25 4.04
CA PRO A 90 -15.54 -7.06 4.62
C PRO A 90 -15.91 -8.05 5.74
N LEU A 91 -15.06 -9.05 6.08
CA LEU A 91 -15.46 -10.18 6.94
C LEU A 91 -15.27 -9.92 8.44
N LEU A 92 -14.21 -9.21 8.82
CA LEU A 92 -13.83 -9.01 10.23
C LEU A 92 -14.51 -7.79 10.86
N THR A 93 -14.69 -6.71 10.15
CA THR A 93 -15.42 -5.48 10.51
C THR A 93 -14.91 -4.73 11.75
N ALA A 94 -15.61 -3.66 12.15
CA ALA A 94 -15.33 -2.89 13.38
C ALA A 94 -15.59 -3.70 14.68
N SER A 95 -16.27 -4.84 14.58
CA SER A 95 -16.52 -5.71 15.74
C SER A 95 -15.23 -6.23 16.37
N VAL A 96 -14.19 -6.47 15.56
CA VAL A 96 -12.89 -6.99 15.99
C VAL A 96 -12.15 -6.00 16.92
N PRO A 97 -11.79 -4.78 16.48
CA PRO A 97 -11.13 -3.83 17.37
C PRO A 97 -12.01 -3.38 18.54
N ALA A 98 -13.34 -3.34 18.38
CA ALA A 98 -14.25 -3.05 19.47
C ALA A 98 -14.21 -4.15 20.56
N THR A 99 -14.06 -5.40 20.16
CA THR A 99 -13.90 -6.53 21.08
C THR A 99 -12.60 -6.44 21.86
N ALA A 100 -11.48 -6.21 21.20
CA ALA A 100 -10.18 -6.04 21.86
C ALA A 100 -10.21 -4.89 22.88
N LEU A 101 -10.75 -3.72 22.49
CA LEU A 101 -10.90 -2.57 23.38
C LEU A 101 -11.81 -2.85 24.57
N ARG A 102 -12.89 -3.64 24.41
CA ARG A 102 -13.80 -4.03 25.48
C ARG A 102 -13.13 -4.98 26.48
N LEU A 103 -12.24 -5.84 25.98
CA LEU A 103 -11.44 -6.76 26.81
C LEU A 103 -10.23 -6.08 27.46
N GLY A 104 -10.09 -4.77 27.31
CA GLY A 104 -9.02 -4.00 27.95
C GLY A 104 -7.67 -4.11 27.23
N LEU A 105 -7.65 -4.44 25.93
CA LEU A 105 -6.42 -4.52 25.16
C LEU A 105 -6.19 -3.25 24.35
N PRO A 106 -4.96 -2.73 24.29
CA PRO A 106 -4.61 -1.66 23.35
C PRO A 106 -4.68 -2.17 21.92
N VAL A 107 -5.20 -1.30 21.03
CA VAL A 107 -5.36 -1.61 19.60
C VAL A 107 -4.53 -0.65 18.77
N VAL A 108 -3.73 -1.21 17.87
CA VAL A 108 -3.01 -0.50 16.81
C VAL A 108 -3.66 -0.83 15.48
N TRP A 109 -3.77 0.15 14.59
CA TRP A 109 -4.26 -0.03 13.22
C TRP A 109 -3.31 0.54 12.20
N THR A 110 -2.88 -0.25 11.22
CA THR A 110 -2.16 0.27 10.05
C THR A 110 -3.15 0.63 8.94
N ALA A 111 -3.27 1.92 8.64
CA ALA A 111 -4.08 2.46 7.55
C ALA A 111 -3.31 2.39 6.23
N ARG A 112 -3.83 1.59 5.28
CA ARG A 112 -3.17 1.35 3.97
C ARG A 112 -3.95 1.91 2.78
N ASN A 113 -5.17 2.38 3.00
CA ASN A 113 -6.04 2.95 1.97
C ASN A 113 -7.00 3.99 2.56
N THR A 114 -7.71 4.71 1.70
CA THR A 114 -8.60 5.81 2.08
C THR A 114 -10.06 5.38 2.31
N ARG A 115 -10.34 4.09 2.46
CA ARG A 115 -11.72 3.54 2.52
C ARG A 115 -12.55 4.06 3.68
N VAL A 116 -11.93 4.58 4.74
CA VAL A 116 -12.65 5.22 5.86
C VAL A 116 -13.40 6.49 5.43
N VAL A 117 -13.14 7.04 4.25
CA VAL A 117 -13.89 8.13 3.61
C VAL A 117 -14.32 7.77 2.21
N CYS A 118 -13.40 7.45 1.30
CA CYS A 118 -13.71 7.06 -0.07
C CYS A 118 -14.23 5.62 -0.13
N VAL A 119 -15.39 5.37 -0.73
CA VAL A 119 -16.04 4.04 -0.73
C VAL A 119 -15.22 2.99 -1.47
N ASN A 120 -14.58 3.34 -2.60
CA ASN A 120 -13.67 2.44 -3.30
C ASN A 120 -12.24 2.42 -2.75
N GLY A 121 -11.88 3.41 -1.92
CA GLY A 121 -10.57 3.49 -1.27
C GLY A 121 -9.44 4.05 -2.13
N THR A 122 -9.72 4.64 -3.29
CA THR A 122 -8.69 5.10 -4.23
C THR A 122 -8.81 6.59 -4.60
N TYR A 123 -9.92 7.26 -4.29
CA TYR A 123 -10.24 8.60 -4.80
C TYR A 123 -10.11 8.72 -6.33
N PHE A 124 -10.42 7.63 -7.03
CA PHE A 124 -10.35 7.56 -8.47
C PHE A 124 -11.61 6.88 -9.03
N ARG A 125 -12.26 7.49 -10.01
CA ARG A 125 -13.48 7.01 -10.67
C ARG A 125 -13.54 7.50 -12.11
N ASP A 126 -14.03 6.68 -13.01
CA ASP A 126 -14.21 7.02 -14.43
C ASP A 126 -12.90 7.60 -15.05
N GLU A 127 -11.78 6.93 -14.74
CA GLU A 127 -10.43 7.28 -15.18
C GLU A 127 -9.92 8.67 -14.74
N ALA A 128 -10.56 9.27 -13.73
CA ALA A 128 -10.18 10.57 -13.18
C ALA A 128 -10.14 10.60 -11.64
N PRO A 129 -9.34 11.49 -11.02
CA PRO A 129 -9.40 11.75 -9.59
C PRO A 129 -10.81 12.18 -9.16
N CYS A 130 -11.32 11.63 -8.05
CA CYS A 130 -12.66 11.88 -7.54
C CYS A 130 -12.64 12.14 -6.04
N HIS A 131 -13.09 13.31 -5.60
CA HIS A 131 -13.15 13.73 -4.18
C HIS A 131 -14.58 14.07 -3.72
N GLU A 132 -15.60 13.49 -4.33
CA GLU A 132 -17.00 13.78 -4.00
C GLU A 132 -17.42 13.23 -2.61
N CYS A 133 -16.80 12.14 -2.15
CA CYS A 133 -17.07 11.59 -0.81
C CYS A 133 -16.33 12.38 0.27
N ARG A 134 -17.07 12.79 1.32
CA ARG A 134 -16.52 13.49 2.49
C ARG A 134 -16.90 12.76 3.78
N PRO A 135 -16.19 12.95 4.90
CA PRO A 135 -16.59 12.42 6.18
C PRO A 135 -18.03 12.85 6.53
N GLY A 136 -18.90 11.86 6.79
CA GLY A 136 -20.32 12.10 7.05
C GLY A 136 -21.21 12.26 5.81
N TRP A 137 -20.64 12.46 4.61
CA TRP A 137 -21.38 12.57 3.36
C TRP A 137 -20.76 11.65 2.27
N ARG A 138 -21.26 10.42 2.22
CA ARG A 138 -20.74 9.38 1.30
C ARG A 138 -21.80 8.90 0.30
N VAL A 139 -22.88 9.67 0.17
CA VAL A 139 -23.97 9.40 -0.78
C VAL A 139 -23.48 9.27 -2.23
N PRO A 140 -22.51 10.07 -2.73
CA PRO A 140 -21.97 9.87 -4.07
C PRO A 140 -21.43 8.46 -4.29
N GLY A 141 -20.64 7.93 -3.34
CA GLY A 141 -20.07 6.58 -3.44
C GLY A 141 -21.12 5.48 -3.48
N ILE A 142 -22.27 5.66 -2.81
CA ILE A 142 -23.42 4.76 -2.87
C ILE A 142 -24.12 4.89 -4.21
N ARG A 143 -24.46 6.13 -4.62
CA ARG A 143 -25.17 6.42 -5.86
C ARG A 143 -24.45 5.89 -7.10
N TYR A 144 -23.15 6.02 -7.14
CA TYR A 144 -22.32 5.55 -8.26
C TYR A 144 -21.89 4.08 -8.12
N GLY A 145 -22.33 3.37 -7.08
CA GLY A 145 -21.93 1.97 -6.89
C GLY A 145 -20.42 1.77 -6.81
N CYS A 146 -19.69 2.69 -6.15
CA CYS A 146 -18.21 2.68 -6.11
C CYS A 146 -17.59 1.43 -5.47
N TYR A 147 -18.41 0.52 -4.94
CA TYR A 147 -17.98 -0.79 -4.48
C TYR A 147 -18.92 -1.87 -5.00
N GLY A 148 -18.36 -2.88 -5.64
CA GLY A 148 -19.12 -3.99 -6.22
C GLY A 148 -20.02 -3.58 -7.38
N SER A 149 -19.77 -2.41 -8.00
CA SER A 149 -20.55 -1.86 -9.13
C SER A 149 -22.08 -1.79 -8.85
N SER A 150 -22.45 -1.64 -7.57
CA SER A 150 -23.86 -1.62 -7.13
C SER A 150 -24.04 -0.74 -5.89
N PRO A 151 -25.20 -0.02 -5.76
CA PRO A 151 -25.49 0.79 -4.58
C PRO A 151 -25.56 -0.01 -3.28
N VAL A 152 -26.04 -1.25 -3.29
CA VAL A 152 -26.21 -2.07 -2.07
C VAL A 152 -24.88 -2.42 -1.42
N PRO A 153 -23.92 -3.06 -2.09
CA PRO A 153 -22.59 -3.28 -1.52
C PRO A 153 -21.91 -1.97 -1.12
N ALA A 154 -22.05 -0.91 -1.90
CA ALA A 154 -21.48 0.40 -1.59
C ALA A 154 -22.06 1.00 -0.29
N ALA A 155 -23.37 0.84 -0.03
CA ALA A 155 -24.01 1.27 1.21
C ALA A 155 -23.51 0.47 2.42
N LEU A 156 -23.35 -0.85 2.29
CA LEU A 156 -22.82 -1.72 3.36
C LEU A 156 -21.39 -1.34 3.73
N VAL A 157 -20.52 -1.15 2.72
CA VAL A 157 -19.13 -0.66 2.92
C VAL A 157 -19.13 0.69 3.61
N THR A 158 -20.02 1.59 3.18
CA THR A 158 -20.16 2.92 3.77
C THR A 158 -20.52 2.82 5.26
N GLY A 159 -21.48 1.98 5.61
CA GLY A 159 -21.88 1.72 6.99
C GLY A 159 -20.73 1.16 7.85
N ALA A 160 -20.12 0.07 7.38
CA ALA A 160 -19.02 -0.61 8.06
C ALA A 160 -17.83 0.31 8.32
N THR A 161 -17.36 1.01 7.29
CA THR A 161 -16.19 1.89 7.40
C THR A 161 -16.46 3.19 8.15
N SER A 162 -17.73 3.68 8.15
CA SER A 162 -18.14 4.80 9.00
C SER A 162 -18.14 4.41 10.48
N LEU A 163 -18.62 3.22 10.81
CA LEU A 163 -18.58 2.68 12.17
C LEU A 163 -17.14 2.49 12.63
N TYR A 164 -16.30 1.89 11.80
CA TYR A 164 -14.87 1.72 12.08
C TYR A 164 -14.17 3.07 12.31
N ARG A 165 -14.39 4.06 11.45
CA ARG A 165 -13.83 5.41 11.61
C ARG A 165 -14.25 6.05 12.95
N ARG A 166 -15.52 5.93 13.34
CA ARG A 166 -16.01 6.45 14.63
C ARG A 166 -15.30 5.81 15.81
N LEU A 167 -15.05 4.50 15.76
CA LEU A 167 -14.34 3.75 16.78
C LEU A 167 -12.86 4.14 16.81
N ALA A 168 -12.18 4.10 15.65
CA ALA A 168 -10.74 4.21 15.54
C ALA A 168 -10.23 5.62 15.85
N ARG A 169 -10.89 6.65 15.35
CA ARG A 169 -10.37 8.03 15.33
C ARG A 169 -9.95 8.61 16.68
N ARG A 170 -10.44 8.09 17.81
CA ARG A 170 -10.16 8.57 19.17
C ARG A 170 -9.69 7.49 20.14
N ARG A 171 -9.72 6.21 19.75
CA ARG A 171 -9.48 5.09 20.68
C ARG A 171 -8.37 4.14 20.24
N VAL A 172 -7.96 4.25 18.98
CA VAL A 172 -6.99 3.34 18.36
C VAL A 172 -5.74 4.12 17.99
N THR A 173 -4.55 3.60 18.31
CA THR A 173 -3.30 4.11 17.78
C THR A 173 -3.23 3.77 16.28
N THR A 174 -3.15 4.79 15.43
CA THR A 174 -3.21 4.61 13.98
C THR A 174 -1.83 4.83 13.35
N LEU A 175 -1.39 3.86 12.55
CA LEU A 175 -0.15 3.94 11.79
C LEU A 175 -0.48 4.24 10.33
N ALA A 176 -0.08 5.41 9.86
CA ALA A 176 -0.19 5.80 8.46
C ALA A 176 1.06 5.35 7.70
N ILE A 177 0.89 4.77 6.52
CA ILE A 177 2.00 4.25 5.71
C ILE A 177 2.79 5.34 4.97
N SER A 178 2.40 6.60 5.11
CA SER A 178 3.07 7.80 4.61
C SER A 178 2.62 9.03 5.40
N ASP A 179 3.37 10.13 5.35
CA ASP A 179 2.93 11.39 5.95
C ASP A 179 1.76 12.00 5.17
N SER A 180 1.71 11.80 3.86
CA SER A 180 0.55 12.13 3.04
C SER A 180 -0.72 11.44 3.55
N MET A 181 -0.64 10.13 3.86
CA MET A 181 -1.75 9.40 4.46
C MET A 181 -2.06 9.89 5.88
N ARG A 182 -1.05 10.25 6.69
CA ARG A 182 -1.24 10.83 8.02
C ARG A 182 -2.01 12.14 7.95
N ARG A 183 -1.55 13.08 7.12
CA ARG A 183 -2.23 14.36 6.89
C ARG A 183 -3.68 14.12 6.43
N TRP A 184 -3.88 13.24 5.48
CA TRP A 184 -5.22 12.90 5.01
C TRP A 184 -6.13 12.34 6.12
N LEU A 185 -5.61 11.44 6.98
CA LEU A 185 -6.37 10.89 8.11
C LEU A 185 -6.75 11.97 9.13
N VAL A 186 -5.84 12.89 9.43
CA VAL A 186 -6.09 13.99 10.38
C VAL A 186 -7.01 15.04 9.76
N ASP A 187 -6.64 15.60 8.63
CA ASP A 187 -7.28 16.79 8.06
C ASP A 187 -8.60 16.45 7.37
N THR A 188 -8.66 15.31 6.68
CA THR A 188 -9.84 14.90 5.92
C THR A 188 -10.73 13.92 6.68
N ALA A 189 -10.15 12.87 7.29
CA ALA A 189 -10.94 11.84 7.97
C ALA A 189 -11.25 12.17 9.43
N GLY A 190 -10.65 13.22 10.01
CA GLY A 190 -10.92 13.72 11.37
C GLY A 190 -10.42 12.79 12.48
N PHE A 191 -9.28 12.14 12.25
CA PHE A 191 -8.57 11.38 13.28
C PHE A 191 -7.82 12.32 14.22
N ASP A 192 -7.65 11.90 15.46
CA ASP A 192 -6.88 12.61 16.46
C ASP A 192 -5.38 12.64 16.07
N PRO A 193 -4.76 13.83 15.87
CA PRO A 193 -3.37 13.94 15.42
C PRO A 193 -2.37 13.31 16.39
N GLU A 194 -2.68 13.25 17.69
CA GLU A 194 -1.82 12.64 18.71
C GLU A 194 -1.82 11.10 18.62
N ARG A 195 -2.80 10.52 17.93
CA ARG A 195 -2.95 9.06 17.74
C ARG A 195 -2.57 8.58 16.35
N VAL A 196 -2.22 9.48 15.41
CA VAL A 196 -1.81 9.11 14.06
C VAL A 196 -0.32 9.34 13.87
N HIS A 197 0.40 8.26 13.65
CA HIS A 197 1.85 8.26 13.49
C HIS A 197 2.25 7.70 12.13
N VAL A 198 3.33 8.20 11.55
CA VAL A 198 3.89 7.63 10.32
C VAL A 198 4.69 6.37 10.66
N LYS A 199 4.39 5.30 9.92
CA LYS A 199 5.17 4.07 9.88
C LYS A 199 5.16 3.56 8.43
N TYR A 200 6.22 3.80 7.71
CA TYR A 200 6.38 3.37 6.33
C TYR A 200 6.25 1.85 6.17
N ASN A 201 5.86 1.39 4.98
CA ASN A 201 5.93 -0.03 4.67
C ASN A 201 7.39 -0.47 4.57
N GLY A 202 7.70 -1.58 5.20
CA GLY A 202 8.98 -2.25 5.00
C GLY A 202 9.06 -2.89 3.61
N VAL A 203 10.26 -2.88 3.05
CA VAL A 203 10.61 -3.51 1.79
C VAL A 203 11.85 -4.37 2.01
N ALA A 204 11.77 -5.62 1.59
CA ALA A 204 12.86 -6.57 1.74
C ALA A 204 14.13 -6.12 0.99
N GLU A 205 15.26 -6.49 1.53
CA GLU A 205 16.56 -6.35 0.89
C GLU A 205 16.65 -7.26 -0.36
N PRO A 206 17.51 -6.92 -1.33
CA PRO A 206 17.81 -7.83 -2.43
C PRO A 206 18.34 -9.17 -1.92
N PRO A 207 18.02 -10.30 -2.59
CA PRO A 207 18.67 -11.56 -2.30
C PRO A 207 20.20 -11.45 -2.37
N THR A 208 20.91 -12.01 -1.41
CA THR A 208 22.38 -11.87 -1.28
C THR A 208 23.18 -12.54 -2.40
N ASP A 209 22.57 -13.51 -3.08
CA ASP A 209 23.14 -14.25 -4.22
C ASP A 209 22.80 -13.62 -5.58
N LEU A 210 21.96 -12.55 -5.60
CA LEU A 210 21.59 -11.87 -6.82
C LEU A 210 22.65 -10.84 -7.22
N PRO A 211 23.27 -10.97 -8.43
CA PRO A 211 24.16 -9.94 -8.94
C PRO A 211 23.44 -8.59 -9.08
N LEU A 212 24.02 -7.54 -8.51
CA LEU A 212 23.53 -6.17 -8.60
C LEU A 212 24.54 -5.29 -9.37
N PRO A 213 24.50 -5.29 -10.72
CA PRO A 213 25.33 -4.40 -11.49
C PRO A 213 24.95 -2.93 -11.20
N PRO A 214 25.90 -1.98 -11.30
CA PRO A 214 25.55 -0.58 -11.14
C PRO A 214 24.48 -0.16 -12.18
N PRO A 215 23.57 0.78 -11.84
CA PRO A 215 22.49 1.18 -12.74
C PRO A 215 23.01 1.66 -14.12
N ALA A 216 24.18 2.31 -14.16
CA ALA A 216 24.83 2.76 -15.40
C ALA A 216 25.22 1.63 -16.37
N ALA A 217 25.44 0.40 -15.86
CA ALA A 217 25.75 -0.76 -16.71
C ALA A 217 24.50 -1.29 -17.45
N ASN A 218 23.32 -0.85 -17.09
CA ASN A 218 22.04 -1.28 -17.68
C ASN A 218 21.48 -0.24 -18.66
N ARG A 219 20.62 -0.70 -19.57
CA ARG A 219 19.94 0.16 -20.56
C ARG A 219 18.40 0.08 -20.45
N THR A 220 17.88 -0.71 -19.51
CA THR A 220 16.45 -0.98 -19.37
C THR A 220 15.81 -0.06 -18.35
N PHE A 221 14.79 0.67 -18.76
CA PHE A 221 13.83 1.33 -17.87
C PHE A 221 12.71 0.34 -17.54
N VAL A 222 12.36 0.20 -16.26
CA VAL A 222 11.36 -0.76 -15.82
C VAL A 222 10.14 -0.04 -15.26
N PHE A 223 8.97 -0.32 -15.81
CA PHE A 223 7.69 -0.09 -15.16
C PHE A 223 7.21 -1.40 -14.54
N ALA A 224 6.79 -1.39 -13.27
CA ALA A 224 6.24 -2.57 -12.61
C ALA A 224 4.93 -2.21 -11.88
N GLY A 225 3.86 -2.95 -12.18
CA GLY A 225 2.56 -2.74 -11.51
C GLY A 225 1.37 -3.23 -12.31
N GLN A 226 0.19 -2.98 -11.74
CA GLN A 226 -1.06 -3.24 -12.45
C GLN A 226 -1.20 -2.30 -13.66
N LEU A 227 -1.61 -2.84 -14.80
CA LEU A 227 -1.83 -2.05 -16.03
C LEU A 227 -3.24 -1.43 -15.99
N ILE A 228 -3.38 -0.35 -15.22
CA ILE A 228 -4.63 0.38 -15.00
C ILE A 228 -4.39 1.90 -15.07
N ALA A 229 -5.42 2.68 -15.36
CA ALA A 229 -5.31 4.09 -15.73
C ALA A 229 -4.51 4.94 -14.72
N TYR A 230 -4.82 4.83 -13.44
CA TYR A 230 -4.16 5.66 -12.42
C TYR A 230 -2.68 5.29 -12.15
N LYS A 231 -2.16 4.21 -12.73
CA LYS A 231 -0.73 3.88 -12.70
C LYS A 231 0.07 4.64 -13.77
N GLY A 232 -0.59 5.42 -14.64
CA GLY A 232 0.03 6.40 -15.51
C GLY A 232 0.72 5.82 -16.74
N LEU A 233 0.28 4.65 -17.23
CA LEU A 233 0.85 4.05 -18.44
C LEU A 233 0.74 4.95 -19.65
N GLN A 234 -0.39 5.65 -19.84
CA GLN A 234 -0.54 6.59 -20.96
C GLN A 234 0.49 7.73 -20.84
N LEU A 235 0.66 8.32 -19.65
CA LEU A 235 1.66 9.35 -19.37
C LEU A 235 3.08 8.86 -19.72
N LEU A 236 3.43 7.63 -19.31
CA LEU A 236 4.73 7.04 -19.60
C LEU A 236 4.96 6.84 -21.10
N LEU A 237 4.00 6.26 -21.81
CA LEU A 237 4.14 6.00 -23.24
C LEU A 237 4.18 7.28 -24.08
N ASP A 238 3.45 8.32 -23.66
CA ASP A 238 3.52 9.63 -24.31
C ASP A 238 4.87 10.32 -24.05
N ALA A 239 5.39 10.23 -22.82
CA ALA A 239 6.71 10.74 -22.47
C ALA A 239 7.83 9.97 -23.20
N TRP A 240 7.73 8.64 -23.30
CA TRP A 240 8.71 7.79 -23.99
C TRP A 240 8.81 8.17 -25.49
N ARG A 241 7.66 8.33 -26.16
CA ARG A 241 7.63 8.76 -27.56
C ARG A 241 8.20 10.16 -27.80
N ARG A 242 8.06 11.05 -26.82
CA ARG A 242 8.55 12.43 -26.89
C ARG A 242 10.02 12.58 -26.51
N ALA A 243 10.53 11.67 -25.68
CA ALA A 243 11.89 11.74 -25.17
C ALA A 243 12.92 11.48 -26.29
N ASP A 244 13.98 12.29 -26.30
CA ASP A 244 15.14 12.04 -27.14
C ASP A 244 16.01 10.97 -26.48
N LEU A 245 15.81 9.71 -26.86
CA LEU A 245 16.42 8.53 -26.28
C LEU A 245 17.43 7.88 -27.23
N PRO A 246 18.57 7.37 -26.71
CA PRO A 246 19.46 6.49 -27.47
C PRO A 246 18.73 5.25 -28.00
N ASP A 247 19.20 4.68 -29.12
CA ASP A 247 18.57 3.52 -29.74
C ASP A 247 18.75 2.22 -28.93
N ASP A 248 19.74 2.17 -28.04
CA ASP A 248 20.10 1.00 -27.21
C ASP A 248 19.32 0.91 -25.88
N VAL A 249 18.43 1.86 -25.58
CA VAL A 249 17.61 1.82 -24.38
C VAL A 249 16.31 1.05 -24.62
N GLU A 250 15.86 0.34 -23.58
CA GLU A 250 14.63 -0.46 -23.57
C GLU A 250 13.66 0.06 -22.47
N LEU A 251 12.37 0.06 -22.78
CA LEU A 251 11.29 0.19 -21.80
C LEU A 251 10.63 -1.16 -21.58
N ARG A 252 10.85 -1.76 -20.41
CA ARG A 252 10.22 -3.03 -20.03
C ARG A 252 9.03 -2.79 -19.13
N ILE A 253 7.85 -3.22 -19.58
CA ILE A 253 6.59 -3.09 -18.86
C ILE A 253 6.20 -4.43 -18.24
N VAL A 254 6.28 -4.50 -16.90
CA VAL A 254 5.99 -5.68 -16.10
C VAL A 254 4.64 -5.50 -15.40
N GLY A 255 3.71 -6.42 -15.67
CA GLY A 255 2.39 -6.42 -15.06
C GLY A 255 1.28 -6.91 -15.98
N SER A 256 0.07 -6.89 -15.45
CA SER A 256 -1.15 -7.23 -16.17
C SER A 256 -2.29 -6.28 -15.77
N GLY A 257 -3.32 -6.15 -16.61
CA GLY A 257 -4.45 -5.30 -16.32
C GLY A 257 -5.19 -4.84 -17.57
N ARG A 258 -6.19 -3.98 -17.37
CA ARG A 258 -7.11 -3.53 -18.44
C ARG A 258 -6.42 -2.72 -19.54
N GLN A 259 -5.25 -2.16 -19.28
CA GLN A 259 -4.47 -1.40 -20.27
C GLN A 259 -3.37 -2.25 -20.95
N ALA A 260 -3.46 -3.58 -20.92
CA ALA A 260 -2.51 -4.46 -21.61
C ALA A 260 -2.48 -4.20 -23.13
N ASP A 261 -3.62 -3.94 -23.74
CA ASP A 261 -3.74 -3.63 -25.17
C ASP A 261 -3.05 -2.31 -25.56
N LEU A 262 -3.05 -1.32 -24.66
CA LEU A 262 -2.31 -0.06 -24.85
C LEU A 262 -0.81 -0.31 -24.94
N VAL A 263 -0.28 -1.19 -24.11
CA VAL A 263 1.13 -1.58 -24.11
C VAL A 263 1.47 -2.38 -25.36
N ALA A 264 0.61 -3.32 -25.76
CA ALA A 264 0.80 -4.12 -26.97
C ALA A 264 0.83 -3.23 -28.23
N ALA A 265 -0.06 -2.24 -28.32
CA ALA A 265 -0.08 -1.28 -29.41
C ALA A 265 1.20 -0.42 -29.47
N ALA A 266 1.71 0.01 -28.31
CA ALA A 266 2.97 0.76 -28.23
C ALA A 266 4.18 -0.11 -28.66
N ALA A 267 4.27 -1.34 -28.20
CA ALA A 267 5.32 -2.29 -28.57
C ALA A 267 5.31 -2.66 -30.06
N ALA A 268 4.14 -2.65 -30.69
CA ALA A 268 4.04 -2.88 -32.14
C ALA A 268 4.64 -1.73 -32.99
N THR A 269 4.75 -0.52 -32.42
CA THR A 269 5.24 0.68 -33.12
C THR A 269 6.65 1.08 -32.69
N ASP A 270 7.11 0.70 -31.49
CA ASP A 270 8.48 0.96 -31.01
C ASP A 270 9.11 -0.36 -30.49
N PRO A 271 10.10 -0.94 -31.20
CA PRO A 271 10.72 -2.21 -30.80
C PRO A 271 11.51 -2.13 -29.48
N ARG A 272 11.76 -0.93 -28.96
CA ARG A 272 12.40 -0.73 -27.65
C ARG A 272 11.42 -0.94 -26.49
N ILE A 273 10.11 -1.07 -26.75
CA ILE A 273 9.10 -1.33 -25.73
C ILE A 273 8.80 -2.82 -25.67
N THR A 274 9.02 -3.44 -24.50
CA THR A 274 8.73 -4.85 -24.29
C THR A 274 7.64 -5.03 -23.22
N GLN A 275 6.66 -5.89 -23.51
CA GLN A 275 5.62 -6.28 -22.57
C GLN A 275 5.98 -7.62 -21.94
N ALA A 276 6.48 -7.61 -20.71
CA ALA A 276 6.87 -8.83 -19.98
C ALA A 276 5.69 -9.62 -19.42
N GLY A 277 4.48 -9.02 -19.39
CA GLY A 277 3.32 -9.62 -18.78
C GLY A 277 3.43 -9.70 -17.25
N HIS A 278 2.67 -10.60 -16.64
CA HIS A 278 2.75 -10.84 -15.20
C HIS A 278 4.03 -11.60 -14.86
N VAL A 279 4.87 -11.01 -14.02
CA VAL A 279 6.08 -11.65 -13.48
C VAL A 279 5.80 -12.10 -12.05
N PRO A 280 5.99 -13.38 -11.70
CA PRO A 280 5.81 -13.88 -10.34
C PRO A 280 6.73 -13.17 -9.34
N ALA A 281 6.27 -13.01 -8.09
CA ALA A 281 7.01 -12.31 -7.04
C ALA A 281 8.48 -12.78 -6.86
N PRO A 282 8.80 -14.08 -6.89
CA PRO A 282 10.19 -14.54 -6.79
C PRO A 282 11.11 -14.11 -7.95
N SER A 283 10.52 -13.74 -9.11
CA SER A 283 11.27 -13.29 -10.28
C SER A 283 11.38 -11.76 -10.40
N MET A 284 10.68 -11.02 -9.55
CA MET A 284 10.74 -9.55 -9.52
C MET A 284 12.13 -9.00 -9.16
N PRO A 285 12.91 -9.61 -8.23
CA PRO A 285 14.28 -9.20 -7.96
C PRO A 285 15.15 -9.03 -9.22
N ALA A 286 15.09 -9.97 -10.15
CA ALA A 286 15.86 -9.89 -11.39
C ALA A 286 15.45 -8.71 -12.29
N GLN A 287 14.16 -8.31 -12.26
CA GLN A 287 13.68 -7.14 -13.03
C GLN A 287 14.27 -5.84 -12.48
N PHE A 288 14.29 -5.69 -11.14
CA PHE A 288 14.92 -4.52 -10.52
C PHE A 288 16.44 -4.53 -10.69
N ALA A 289 17.10 -5.67 -10.54
CA ALA A 289 18.55 -5.79 -10.72
C ALA A 289 19.02 -5.41 -12.13
N ALA A 290 18.21 -5.71 -13.15
CA ALA A 290 18.51 -5.39 -14.55
C ALA A 290 18.11 -3.95 -14.94
N ALA A 291 17.47 -3.19 -14.05
CA ALA A 291 17.01 -1.84 -14.39
C ALA A 291 18.14 -0.81 -14.35
N ARG A 292 18.15 0.12 -15.32
CA ARG A 292 18.87 1.39 -15.26
C ARG A 292 18.17 2.35 -14.31
N ALA A 293 16.85 2.45 -14.45
CA ALA A 293 15.97 3.20 -13.57
C ALA A 293 14.58 2.57 -13.57
N VAL A 294 13.80 2.86 -12.53
CA VAL A 294 12.39 2.40 -12.44
C VAL A 294 11.46 3.59 -12.62
N VAL A 295 10.41 3.41 -13.41
CA VAL A 295 9.45 4.49 -13.70
C VAL A 295 8.13 4.20 -12.99
N VAL A 296 7.70 5.13 -12.12
CA VAL A 296 6.47 5.07 -11.34
C VAL A 296 5.63 6.32 -11.62
N PRO A 297 4.97 6.40 -12.79
CA PRO A 297 4.32 7.59 -13.31
C PRO A 297 2.88 7.73 -12.84
N SER A 298 2.55 7.27 -11.63
CA SER A 298 1.19 7.24 -11.09
C SER A 298 0.52 8.61 -11.17
N THR A 299 -0.73 8.65 -11.66
CA THR A 299 -1.53 9.88 -11.83
C THR A 299 -2.55 10.09 -10.71
N TRP A 300 -2.40 9.39 -9.60
CA TRP A 300 -3.21 9.51 -8.39
C TRP A 300 -2.33 9.66 -7.15
N ASP A 301 -2.94 10.04 -6.05
CA ASP A 301 -2.27 10.11 -4.74
C ASP A 301 -1.96 8.71 -4.23
N GLU A 302 -0.76 8.20 -4.55
CA GLU A 302 -0.31 6.90 -4.07
C GLU A 302 -0.28 6.90 -2.53
N PRO A 303 -0.91 5.92 -1.87
CA PRO A 303 -0.83 5.84 -0.41
C PRO A 303 0.60 5.66 0.12
N PHE A 304 1.47 4.98 -0.66
CA PHE A 304 2.88 4.78 -0.32
C PHE A 304 3.77 4.83 -1.56
N GLY A 305 3.61 3.91 -2.52
CA GLY A 305 4.50 3.78 -3.68
C GLY A 305 5.52 2.65 -3.49
N ARG A 306 5.02 1.45 -3.14
CA ARG A 306 5.84 0.29 -2.82
C ARG A 306 6.92 -0.01 -3.87
N VAL A 307 6.57 0.07 -5.17
CA VAL A 307 7.52 -0.20 -6.28
C VAL A 307 8.71 0.78 -6.27
N ALA A 308 8.48 2.04 -5.90
CA ALA A 308 9.57 3.02 -5.77
C ALA A 308 10.51 2.65 -4.61
N ALA A 309 9.98 2.22 -3.47
CA ALA A 309 10.81 1.76 -2.36
C ALA A 309 11.54 0.45 -2.67
N GLU A 310 10.91 -0.47 -3.43
CA GLU A 310 11.55 -1.69 -3.94
C GLU A 310 12.72 -1.34 -4.88
N ALA A 311 12.53 -0.43 -5.83
CA ALA A 311 13.61 0.03 -6.69
C ALA A 311 14.80 0.58 -5.91
N GLN A 312 14.54 1.36 -4.86
CA GLN A 312 15.58 1.92 -3.99
C GLN A 312 16.37 0.84 -3.23
N ALA A 313 15.73 -0.26 -2.82
CA ALA A 313 16.42 -1.40 -2.23
C ALA A 313 17.52 -1.96 -3.15
N TYR A 314 17.27 -1.96 -4.47
CA TYR A 314 18.20 -2.40 -5.49
C TYR A 314 19.16 -1.30 -5.97
N GLY A 315 19.20 -0.14 -5.31
CA GLY A 315 20.00 0.99 -5.75
C GLY A 315 19.59 1.54 -7.11
N ARG A 316 18.29 1.44 -7.47
CA ARG A 316 17.78 1.97 -8.73
C ARG A 316 17.14 3.33 -8.51
N PRO A 317 17.57 4.38 -9.21
CA PRO A 317 16.90 5.67 -9.14
C PRO A 317 15.50 5.55 -9.76
N VAL A 318 14.59 6.41 -9.30
CA VAL A 318 13.18 6.35 -9.70
C VAL A 318 12.75 7.62 -10.41
N LEU A 319 12.07 7.47 -11.55
CA LEU A 319 11.35 8.56 -12.20
C LEU A 319 9.88 8.50 -11.77
N THR A 320 9.36 9.57 -11.19
CA THR A 320 8.01 9.56 -10.61
C THR A 320 7.30 10.90 -10.73
N THR A 321 5.98 10.86 -10.64
CA THR A 321 5.16 12.08 -10.54
C THR A 321 5.24 12.74 -9.17
N GLY A 322 5.64 12.02 -8.12
CA GLY A 322 5.70 12.52 -6.76
C GLY A 322 4.34 12.70 -6.07
N LEU A 323 3.25 12.17 -6.63
CA LEU A 323 1.91 12.32 -6.06
C LEU A 323 1.70 11.42 -4.83
N GLY A 324 1.09 11.99 -3.78
CA GLY A 324 0.83 11.28 -2.52
C GLY A 324 2.14 10.87 -1.81
N GLY A 325 2.20 9.61 -1.36
CA GLY A 325 3.37 9.05 -0.69
C GLY A 325 4.62 8.92 -1.58
N LEU A 326 4.50 8.97 -2.91
CA LEU A 326 5.65 8.89 -3.81
C LEU A 326 6.64 10.03 -3.59
N GLY A 327 6.17 11.26 -3.31
CA GLY A 327 7.02 12.41 -3.03
C GLY A 327 7.77 12.32 -1.68
N GLU A 328 7.45 11.34 -0.85
CA GLU A 328 8.18 11.05 0.40
C GLU A 328 9.28 9.99 0.19
N ILE A 329 9.04 9.07 -0.77
CA ILE A 329 10.01 8.01 -1.09
C ILE A 329 11.09 8.55 -2.01
N VAL A 330 10.70 9.34 -3.01
CA VAL A 330 11.60 9.84 -4.06
C VAL A 330 11.68 11.36 -4.00
N ASP A 331 12.89 11.88 -3.97
CA ASP A 331 13.21 13.28 -4.18
C ASP A 331 14.33 13.42 -5.24
N ASP A 332 14.75 14.64 -5.52
CA ASP A 332 15.75 14.92 -6.55
C ASP A 332 17.14 14.32 -6.24
N THR A 333 17.38 13.85 -5.02
CA THR A 333 18.62 13.13 -4.67
C THR A 333 18.54 11.64 -4.98
N THR A 334 17.35 11.04 -5.04
CA THR A 334 17.14 9.60 -5.20
C THR A 334 16.46 9.24 -6.51
N GLY A 335 16.09 10.24 -7.32
CA GLY A 335 15.42 10.05 -8.59
C GLY A 335 15.07 11.38 -9.26
N TRP A 336 14.00 11.38 -10.04
CA TRP A 336 13.43 12.54 -10.72
C TRP A 336 11.96 12.69 -10.36
N VAL A 337 11.56 13.84 -9.86
CA VAL A 337 10.17 14.16 -9.54
C VAL A 337 9.63 15.10 -10.60
N THR A 338 8.73 14.62 -11.45
CA THR A 338 8.33 15.32 -12.69
C THR A 338 6.93 15.93 -12.64
N GLY A 339 6.13 15.62 -11.59
CA GLY A 339 4.70 15.82 -11.68
C GLY A 339 4.07 14.92 -12.76
N ALA A 340 2.78 15.11 -13.03
CA ALA A 340 2.07 14.39 -14.09
C ALA A 340 2.17 15.15 -15.43
N ASP A 341 3.40 15.52 -15.83
CA ASP A 341 3.69 16.25 -17.05
C ASP A 341 4.52 15.41 -18.04
N VAL A 342 4.01 15.28 -19.26
CA VAL A 342 4.64 14.49 -20.34
C VAL A 342 6.02 15.03 -20.70
N GLY A 343 6.18 16.36 -20.76
CA GLY A 343 7.44 16.99 -21.15
C GLY A 343 8.52 16.84 -20.08
N ALA A 344 8.15 17.04 -18.81
CA ALA A 344 9.05 16.86 -17.69
C ALA A 344 9.49 15.39 -17.55
N LEU A 345 8.58 14.44 -17.69
CA LEU A 345 8.93 13.02 -17.66
C LEU A 345 9.81 12.62 -18.86
N ALA A 346 9.55 13.16 -20.05
CA ALA A 346 10.39 12.93 -21.23
C ALA A 346 11.81 13.47 -21.04
N ALA A 347 11.97 14.66 -20.46
CA ALA A 347 13.28 15.23 -20.14
C ALA A 347 14.03 14.39 -19.11
N ALA A 348 13.34 13.93 -18.05
CA ALA A 348 13.93 13.06 -17.04
C ALA A 348 14.36 11.69 -17.62
N LEU A 349 13.56 11.09 -18.52
CA LEU A 349 13.92 9.87 -19.23
C LEU A 349 15.18 10.08 -20.08
N ALA A 350 15.27 11.21 -20.82
CA ALA A 350 16.43 11.54 -21.65
C ALA A 350 17.71 11.78 -20.81
N GLU A 351 17.61 12.48 -19.67
CA GLU A 351 18.73 12.67 -18.74
C GLU A 351 19.18 11.31 -18.18
N ALA A 352 18.24 10.53 -17.65
CA ALA A 352 18.54 9.21 -17.08
C ALA A 352 19.13 8.24 -18.11
N ALA A 353 18.73 8.34 -19.39
CA ALA A 353 19.28 7.50 -20.46
C ALA A 353 20.73 7.84 -20.79
N ARG A 354 21.12 9.13 -20.75
CA ARG A 354 22.42 9.63 -21.19
C ARG A 354 23.45 9.81 -20.10
N SER A 355 23.02 10.08 -18.86
CA SER A 355 23.95 10.38 -17.77
C SER A 355 24.16 9.19 -16.84
N ASP A 356 25.29 8.50 -17.04
CA ASP A 356 25.70 7.40 -16.15
C ASP A 356 26.02 7.92 -14.73
N GLU A 357 26.56 9.13 -14.60
CA GLU A 357 26.81 9.78 -13.33
C GLU A 357 25.51 10.05 -12.57
N ALA A 358 24.49 10.61 -13.25
CA ALA A 358 23.21 10.94 -12.63
C ALA A 358 22.49 9.70 -12.10
N VAL A 359 22.44 8.60 -12.87
CA VAL A 359 21.78 7.36 -12.43
C VAL A 359 22.58 6.67 -11.31
N THR A 360 23.90 6.72 -11.33
CA THR A 360 24.74 6.12 -10.29
C THR A 360 24.59 6.87 -8.97
N THR A 361 24.76 8.19 -8.98
CA THR A 361 24.67 9.03 -7.78
C THR A 361 23.30 8.93 -7.12
N ARG A 362 22.23 9.03 -7.91
CA ARG A 362 20.86 8.89 -7.40
C ARG A 362 20.57 7.46 -6.94
N GLY A 363 21.08 6.44 -7.62
CA GLY A 363 20.95 5.04 -7.23
C GLY A 363 21.59 4.74 -5.87
N GLU A 364 22.81 5.25 -5.63
CA GLU A 364 23.48 5.12 -4.33
C GLU A 364 22.71 5.84 -3.21
N ALA A 365 22.21 7.05 -3.48
CA ALA A 365 21.39 7.79 -2.53
C ALA A 365 20.05 7.06 -2.24
N ALA A 366 19.43 6.47 -3.26
CA ALA A 366 18.23 5.65 -3.15
C ALA A 366 18.46 4.43 -2.25
N HIS A 367 19.56 3.71 -2.44
CA HIS A 367 19.92 2.57 -1.60
C HIS A 367 20.15 2.97 -0.13
N ARG A 368 20.87 4.06 0.11
CA ARG A 368 21.06 4.59 1.48
C ARG A 368 19.72 4.96 2.12
N ARG A 369 18.81 5.61 1.39
CA ARG A 369 17.47 5.95 1.88
C ARG A 369 16.66 4.70 2.22
N HIS A 370 16.66 3.69 1.37
CA HIS A 370 16.01 2.41 1.68
C HIS A 370 16.53 1.83 2.99
N ALA A 371 17.84 1.71 3.16
CA ALA A 371 18.45 1.16 4.37
C ALA A 371 18.04 1.92 5.64
N GLN A 372 17.91 3.24 5.56
CA GLN A 372 17.59 4.10 6.72
C GLN A 372 16.10 4.15 7.05
N GLN A 373 15.20 4.05 6.06
CA GLN A 373 13.77 4.35 6.24
C GLN A 373 12.83 3.19 5.88
N PHE A 374 13.18 2.37 4.89
CA PHE A 374 12.27 1.38 4.32
C PHE A 374 12.75 -0.05 4.50
N SER A 375 13.95 -0.27 5.00
CA SER A 375 14.45 -1.62 5.27
C SER A 375 13.63 -2.35 6.35
N PRO A 376 13.65 -3.68 6.39
CA PRO A 376 13.02 -4.47 7.43
C PRO A 376 13.40 -3.99 8.84
N ALA A 377 14.69 -3.78 9.09
CA ALA A 377 15.21 -3.35 10.39
C ALA A 377 14.68 -1.95 10.79
N ALA A 378 14.71 -0.97 9.86
CA ALA A 378 14.28 0.39 10.15
C ALA A 378 12.77 0.45 10.45
N THR A 379 11.94 -0.22 9.63
CA THR A 379 10.48 -0.17 9.78
C THR A 379 9.98 -1.01 10.95
N THR A 380 10.64 -2.13 11.27
CA THR A 380 10.31 -2.96 12.45
C THR A 380 10.64 -2.21 13.74
N ARG A 381 11.78 -1.52 13.81
CA ARG A 381 12.12 -0.68 14.97
C ARG A 381 11.04 0.37 15.24
N VAL A 382 10.63 1.12 14.20
CA VAL A 382 9.54 2.10 14.34
C VAL A 382 8.24 1.44 14.83
N LEU A 383 7.91 0.27 14.33
CA LEU A 383 6.70 -0.46 14.75
C LEU A 383 6.77 -0.87 16.22
N LEU A 384 7.91 -1.40 16.68
CA LEU A 384 8.13 -1.78 18.08
C LEU A 384 8.04 -0.58 19.02
N ASP A 385 8.65 0.55 18.66
CA ASP A 385 8.54 1.80 19.42
C ASP A 385 7.08 2.25 19.58
N ARG A 386 6.25 2.06 18.55
CA ARG A 386 4.81 2.40 18.59
C ARG A 386 4.00 1.41 19.42
N TYR A 387 4.34 0.12 19.39
CA TYR A 387 3.73 -0.86 20.26
C TYR A 387 4.00 -0.55 21.73
N GLU A 388 5.26 -0.30 22.09
CA GLU A 388 5.62 0.07 23.46
C GLU A 388 4.95 1.37 23.93
N ALA A 389 4.90 2.39 23.06
CA ALA A 389 4.20 3.63 23.37
C ALA A 389 2.71 3.41 23.60
N SER A 390 2.07 2.54 22.78
CA SER A 390 0.66 2.18 22.93
C SER A 390 0.39 1.42 24.23
N LEU A 391 1.27 0.49 24.61
CA LEU A 391 1.19 -0.25 25.87
C LEU A 391 1.34 0.69 27.07
N ARG A 392 2.34 1.58 27.08
CA ARG A 392 2.54 2.58 28.15
C ARG A 392 1.33 3.50 28.31
N ALA A 393 0.81 4.04 27.20
CA ALA A 393 -0.37 4.92 27.23
C ALA A 393 -1.62 4.20 27.76
N HIS A 394 -1.77 2.91 27.44
CA HIS A 394 -2.88 2.09 27.91
C HIS A 394 -2.77 1.82 29.43
N ALA A 395 -1.60 1.48 29.93
CA ALA A 395 -1.37 1.25 31.38
C ALA A 395 -1.69 2.52 32.20
N GLN A 396 -1.20 3.68 31.76
CA GLN A 396 -1.49 4.96 32.42
C GLN A 396 -3.00 5.30 32.43
N ALA A 397 -3.71 5.04 31.33
CA ALA A 397 -5.15 5.29 31.26
C ALA A 397 -5.95 4.36 32.21
N THR A 398 -5.46 3.14 32.43
CA THR A 398 -6.11 2.16 33.34
C THR A 398 -5.87 2.53 34.80
N GLU A 399 -4.70 3.04 35.17
CA GLU A 399 -4.37 3.50 36.53
C GLU A 399 -5.13 4.78 36.92
N THR A 400 -5.44 5.66 35.96
CA THR A 400 -6.13 6.95 36.21
C THR A 400 -7.65 6.87 36.19
N SER A 401 -8.24 5.74 35.78
CA SER A 401 -9.69 5.53 35.75
C SER A 401 -10.12 4.86 37.07
N PRO A 402 -10.78 5.57 38.01
CA PRO A 402 -11.33 4.92 39.22
C PRO A 402 -12.40 3.89 38.79
N ARG A 403 -12.36 2.71 39.40
CA ARG A 403 -13.36 1.64 39.27
C ARG A 403 -14.74 2.08 39.72
#